data_f714f817f5bee6d55adf8027cffb8bea
#
_entry.id   f714f817f5bee6d55adf8027cffb8bea
#
_cell.length_a   1.000
_cell.length_b   1.000
_cell.length_c   1.000
_cell.angle_alpha   90.00
_cell.angle_beta   90.00
_cell.angle_gamma   90.00
#
_symmetry.space_group_name_H-M   'P 1'
#
loop_
_entity.id
_entity.type
_entity.pdbx_description
1 polymer ?
#
loop_
_entity_poly.entity_id
_entity_poly.type
_entity_poly.pdbx_seq_one_letter_code
_entity_poly.pdbx_strand_id
1 'polypeptide(L)'
;MFNNDFSPSHQNPFKSFLMGGFECADHLNAFGNRVDLFQASGHDHYLEEDYDRLNQIEIQTIREGIRWSFVETIPYCYDWSEVERIIKISQDKNVQVVWDICHFGFPDDLTPLHPMFARRFSHLCREFVIKYRSLVPDGLLIVTPINEVSFLSWLGGDARGTSPYCVGQGWEVKYSMMKAYIEGIEMMKEVDPSIRIMITEPLIGIVTNDPANILSLMEAEKKHLEQFQVHDILCGTICPELRGKPEYLDIIGVNYYYNNQWINETHAFLPWAEEPPHPLFRSLHSLVESVFIRYGRPIVISETSHPGEDRAKWICSIAKECISILKSGLPLFGCCFYPIVDRPDWDNLDYWHHSGIFDIVDTNSLKRVPDAMSIHAIIEFKKQINALQVFA
;
A
#
# COMPACT_ATOMS: atom_id res chain seq x y z
N MET A 1 25.85 -3.29 7.22
CA MET A 1 25.45 -4.53 7.90
C MET A 1 24.64 -4.12 9.11
N PHE A 2 23.34 -4.24 9.05
CA PHE A 2 22.48 -4.06 10.23
C PHE A 2 22.68 -5.30 11.11
N ASN A 3 22.86 -5.10 12.43
CA ASN A 3 22.96 -6.20 13.37
C ASN A 3 21.67 -7.02 13.34
N ASN A 4 21.81 -8.31 13.05
CA ASN A 4 20.69 -9.28 13.08
C ASN A 4 20.28 -9.66 14.52
N ASP A 5 20.23 -8.71 15.43
CA ASP A 5 19.60 -8.93 16.74
C ASP A 5 18.09 -8.86 16.56
N PHE A 6 17.51 -9.98 16.12
CA PHE A 6 16.07 -10.23 16.15
C PHE A 6 15.61 -10.21 17.61
N SER A 7 15.23 -9.04 18.09
CA SER A 7 14.53 -8.90 19.36
C SER A 7 13.16 -9.58 19.28
N PRO A 8 12.61 -10.17 20.37
CA PRO A 8 11.31 -10.85 20.39
C PRO A 8 10.08 -10.01 20.01
N SER A 9 10.27 -8.76 19.61
CA SER A 9 9.21 -7.83 19.21
C SER A 9 8.59 -8.07 17.81
N HIS A 10 9.01 -9.11 17.09
CA HIS A 10 8.57 -9.39 15.73
C HIS A 10 7.43 -10.42 15.64
N GLN A 11 6.58 -10.48 16.65
CA GLN A 11 5.35 -11.23 16.53
C GLN A 11 4.45 -10.56 15.48
N ASN A 12 3.87 -11.38 14.59
CA ASN A 12 2.95 -10.90 13.57
C ASN A 12 1.77 -10.15 14.25
N PRO A 13 1.58 -8.85 13.97
CA PRO A 13 0.55 -8.04 14.64
C PRO A 13 -0.83 -8.17 14.00
N PHE A 14 -0.95 -8.85 12.86
CA PHE A 14 -2.16 -8.91 12.06
C PHE A 14 -3.08 -10.05 12.50
N LYS A 15 -4.41 -9.79 12.52
CA LYS A 15 -5.43 -10.78 12.89
C LYS A 15 -5.59 -11.88 11.83
N SER A 16 -5.28 -11.60 10.57
CA SER A 16 -5.34 -12.59 9.49
C SER A 16 -4.16 -12.42 8.54
N PHE A 17 -3.66 -13.51 7.97
CA PHE A 17 -2.61 -13.48 6.95
C PHE A 17 -3.12 -12.92 5.63
N LEU A 18 -4.32 -13.36 5.19
CA LEU A 18 -4.99 -12.74 4.05
C LEU A 18 -5.71 -11.48 4.52
N MET A 19 -5.50 -10.41 3.81
CA MET A 19 -6.00 -9.07 4.11
C MET A 19 -6.78 -8.53 2.92
N GLY A 20 -7.66 -7.56 3.15
CA GLY A 20 -8.36 -6.82 2.12
C GLY A 20 -8.06 -5.33 2.23
N GLY A 21 -8.00 -4.63 1.10
CA GLY A 21 -7.90 -3.18 1.08
C GLY A 21 -9.07 -2.57 0.34
N PHE A 22 -9.61 -1.49 0.88
CA PHE A 22 -10.63 -0.71 0.21
C PHE A 22 -9.99 0.50 -0.47
N GLU A 23 -10.41 0.76 -1.70
CA GLU A 23 -9.88 1.90 -2.45
C GLU A 23 -10.33 3.20 -1.78
N CYS A 24 -9.36 4.04 -1.45
CA CYS A 24 -9.58 5.27 -0.68
C CYS A 24 -8.87 6.49 -1.28
N ALA A 25 -8.40 6.38 -2.53
CA ALA A 25 -7.74 7.49 -3.21
C ALA A 25 -8.70 8.69 -3.36
N ASP A 26 -8.21 9.86 -2.92
CA ASP A 26 -8.97 11.13 -2.91
C ASP A 26 -8.17 12.27 -3.57
N HIS A 27 -7.35 11.96 -4.57
CA HIS A 27 -6.43 12.89 -5.23
C HIS A 27 -7.10 13.75 -6.32
N LEU A 28 -6.38 14.74 -6.83
CA LEU A 28 -6.70 15.41 -8.09
C LEU A 28 -6.12 14.59 -9.24
N ASN A 29 -6.95 14.14 -10.18
CA ASN A 29 -6.53 13.31 -11.31
C ASN A 29 -5.76 14.10 -12.37
N ALA A 30 -5.38 13.46 -13.48
CA ALA A 30 -4.61 14.10 -14.56
C ALA A 30 -5.29 15.33 -15.20
N PHE A 31 -6.61 15.46 -15.04
CA PHE A 31 -7.41 16.56 -15.55
C PHE A 31 -7.74 17.63 -14.49
N GLY A 32 -7.23 17.47 -13.28
CA GLY A 32 -7.50 18.39 -12.16
C GLY A 32 -8.84 18.19 -11.48
N ASN A 33 -9.52 17.07 -11.74
CA ASN A 33 -10.77 16.75 -11.06
C ASN A 33 -10.48 15.98 -9.76
N ARG A 34 -11.18 16.32 -8.68
CA ARG A 34 -11.12 15.57 -7.43
C ARG A 34 -11.75 14.19 -7.62
N VAL A 35 -10.99 13.15 -7.34
CA VAL A 35 -11.46 11.77 -7.27
C VAL A 35 -11.80 11.44 -5.82
N ASP A 36 -12.84 10.64 -5.61
CA ASP A 36 -13.19 10.06 -4.32
C ASP A 36 -13.60 8.60 -4.57
N LEU A 37 -12.63 7.69 -4.52
CA LEU A 37 -12.91 6.30 -4.84
C LEU A 37 -13.63 5.55 -3.73
N PHE A 38 -13.57 6.01 -2.51
CA PHE A 38 -14.35 5.49 -1.40
C PHE A 38 -15.85 5.66 -1.67
N GLN A 39 -16.26 6.85 -2.12
CA GLN A 39 -17.63 7.13 -2.51
C GLN A 39 -17.98 6.51 -3.88
N ALA A 40 -17.09 6.63 -4.87
CA ALA A 40 -17.34 6.11 -6.22
C ALA A 40 -17.51 4.59 -6.26
N SER A 41 -16.83 3.85 -5.39
CA SER A 41 -17.04 2.41 -5.21
C SER A 41 -18.26 2.09 -4.33
N GLY A 42 -18.90 3.09 -3.71
CA GLY A 42 -20.02 2.93 -2.77
C GLY A 42 -19.63 2.32 -1.44
N HIS A 43 -18.33 2.31 -1.10
CA HIS A 43 -17.89 1.76 0.18
C HIS A 43 -18.40 2.58 1.37
N ASP A 44 -18.58 3.90 1.19
CA ASP A 44 -19.25 4.77 2.16
C ASP A 44 -20.66 4.27 2.53
N HIS A 45 -21.41 3.75 1.56
CA HIS A 45 -22.76 3.25 1.75
C HIS A 45 -22.81 1.81 2.26
N TYR A 46 -21.92 0.93 1.77
CA TYR A 46 -21.92 -0.50 2.05
C TYR A 46 -20.91 -0.95 3.11
N LEU A 47 -20.37 -0.05 3.92
CA LEU A 47 -19.28 -0.31 4.86
C LEU A 47 -19.51 -1.54 5.76
N GLU A 48 -20.69 -1.65 6.37
CA GLU A 48 -21.00 -2.78 7.26
C GLU A 48 -21.10 -4.10 6.49
N GLU A 49 -21.79 -4.10 5.35
CA GLU A 49 -21.94 -5.28 4.50
C GLU A 49 -20.62 -5.72 3.89
N ASP A 50 -19.75 -4.77 3.54
CA ASP A 50 -18.43 -5.08 3.00
C ASP A 50 -17.56 -5.79 4.06
N TYR A 51 -17.61 -5.33 5.31
CA TYR A 51 -16.92 -6.01 6.43
C TYR A 51 -17.54 -7.39 6.73
N ASP A 52 -18.87 -7.51 6.66
CA ASP A 52 -19.53 -8.82 6.84
C ASP A 52 -19.13 -9.81 5.73
N ARG A 53 -18.97 -9.35 4.46
CA ARG A 53 -18.48 -10.19 3.36
C ARG A 53 -17.06 -10.67 3.60
N LEU A 54 -16.17 -9.80 4.12
CA LEU A 54 -14.80 -10.19 4.46
C LEU A 54 -14.76 -11.20 5.59
N ASN A 55 -15.58 -11.03 6.62
CA ASN A 55 -15.70 -12.00 7.71
C ASN A 55 -16.18 -13.37 7.22
N GLN A 56 -17.05 -13.45 6.20
CA GLN A 56 -17.49 -14.73 5.61
C GLN A 56 -16.35 -15.51 4.93
N ILE A 57 -15.33 -14.82 4.44
CA ILE A 57 -14.11 -15.45 3.89
C ILE A 57 -12.93 -15.39 4.86
N GLU A 58 -13.23 -15.02 6.13
CA GLU A 58 -12.29 -14.97 7.26
C GLU A 58 -11.07 -14.06 7.01
N ILE A 59 -11.28 -12.93 6.34
CA ILE A 59 -10.36 -11.81 6.28
C ILE A 59 -10.73 -10.84 7.41
N GLN A 60 -9.83 -10.66 8.37
CA GLN A 60 -10.06 -9.86 9.58
C GLN A 60 -9.10 -8.67 9.72
N THR A 61 -8.13 -8.55 8.83
CA THR A 61 -7.25 -7.38 8.72
C THR A 61 -7.49 -6.69 7.39
N ILE A 62 -7.69 -5.38 7.43
CA ILE A 62 -7.96 -4.57 6.24
C ILE A 62 -7.11 -3.31 6.22
N ARG A 63 -7.01 -2.68 5.04
CA ARG A 63 -6.48 -1.32 4.88
C ARG A 63 -7.63 -0.38 4.53
N GLU A 64 -7.65 0.77 5.22
CA GLU A 64 -8.61 1.87 5.05
C GLU A 64 -7.89 3.21 5.07
N GLY A 65 -8.38 4.18 4.29
CA GLY A 65 -7.85 5.53 4.26
C GLY A 65 -8.73 6.56 4.95
N ILE A 66 -8.11 7.60 5.50
CA ILE A 66 -8.84 8.70 6.15
C ILE A 66 -9.28 9.79 5.18
N ARG A 67 -8.85 9.79 3.92
CA ARG A 67 -9.16 10.80 2.89
C ARG A 67 -8.88 12.23 3.36
N TRP A 68 -7.61 12.59 3.43
CA TRP A 68 -7.15 13.86 3.98
C TRP A 68 -7.85 15.08 3.37
N SER A 69 -8.14 15.09 2.06
CA SER A 69 -8.79 16.21 1.38
C SER A 69 -10.22 16.49 1.88
N PHE A 70 -10.90 15.48 2.40
CA PHE A 70 -12.25 15.60 2.95
C PHE A 70 -12.26 15.83 4.45
N VAL A 71 -11.29 15.26 5.17
CA VAL A 71 -11.15 15.46 6.62
C VAL A 71 -10.75 16.89 6.96
N GLU A 72 -9.85 17.51 6.18
CA GLU A 72 -9.33 18.86 6.42
C GLU A 72 -9.71 19.83 5.30
N THR A 73 -10.97 20.21 5.21
CA THR A 73 -11.45 21.21 4.22
C THR A 73 -11.07 22.65 4.60
N ILE A 74 -10.80 22.92 5.87
CA ILE A 74 -10.28 24.17 6.41
C ILE A 74 -8.99 23.86 7.17
N PRO A 75 -7.89 24.58 6.94
CA PRO A 75 -6.62 24.32 7.60
C PRO A 75 -6.74 24.14 9.11
N TYR A 76 -6.25 22.99 9.61
CA TYR A 76 -6.27 22.59 11.02
C TYR A 76 -7.67 22.39 11.63
N CYS A 77 -8.72 22.33 10.81
CA CYS A 77 -10.07 21.98 11.25
C CYS A 77 -10.45 20.64 10.65
N TYR A 78 -10.66 19.63 11.51
CA TYR A 78 -10.82 18.24 11.07
C TYR A 78 -12.27 17.77 11.30
N ASP A 79 -12.92 17.27 10.25
CA ASP A 79 -14.16 16.51 10.35
C ASP A 79 -13.83 15.02 10.42
N TRP A 80 -13.89 14.44 11.60
CA TRP A 80 -13.62 13.03 11.85
C TRP A 80 -14.86 12.13 11.75
N SER A 81 -16.02 12.65 11.36
CA SER A 81 -17.31 11.93 11.43
C SER A 81 -17.27 10.58 10.70
N GLU A 82 -16.68 10.53 9.52
CA GLU A 82 -16.54 9.29 8.77
C GLU A 82 -15.51 8.34 9.37
N VAL A 83 -14.37 8.86 9.77
CA VAL A 83 -13.33 8.07 10.46
C VAL A 83 -13.88 7.45 11.74
N GLU A 84 -14.67 8.19 12.52
CA GLU A 84 -15.37 7.68 13.71
C GLU A 84 -16.33 6.55 13.36
N ARG A 85 -17.06 6.68 12.25
CA ARG A 85 -17.98 5.65 11.75
C ARG A 85 -17.21 4.36 11.39
N ILE A 86 -16.11 4.49 10.65
CA ILE A 86 -15.24 3.36 10.28
C ILE A 86 -14.67 2.68 11.53
N ILE A 87 -14.14 3.45 12.49
CA ILE A 87 -13.61 2.93 13.75
C ILE A 87 -14.69 2.14 14.50
N LYS A 88 -15.88 2.71 14.66
CA LYS A 88 -16.98 2.05 15.39
C LYS A 88 -17.39 0.74 14.71
N ILE A 89 -17.63 0.77 13.40
CA ILE A 89 -18.06 -0.42 12.65
C ILE A 89 -16.96 -1.49 12.68
N SER A 90 -15.68 -1.11 12.53
CA SER A 90 -14.58 -2.06 12.62
C SER A 90 -14.48 -2.75 13.98
N GLN A 91 -14.74 -2.03 15.08
CA GLN A 91 -14.81 -2.61 16.41
C GLN A 91 -16.01 -3.57 16.54
N ASP A 92 -17.19 -3.16 16.11
CA ASP A 92 -18.41 -3.97 16.17
C ASP A 92 -18.30 -5.25 15.35
N LYS A 93 -17.62 -5.21 14.20
CA LYS A 93 -17.38 -6.35 13.30
C LYS A 93 -16.11 -7.13 13.63
N ASN A 94 -15.35 -6.75 14.67
CA ASN A 94 -14.06 -7.34 15.05
C ASN A 94 -13.03 -7.35 13.90
N VAL A 95 -13.01 -6.32 13.08
CA VAL A 95 -12.06 -6.11 11.99
C VAL A 95 -10.92 -5.24 12.48
N GLN A 96 -9.68 -5.62 12.17
CA GLN A 96 -8.48 -4.82 12.42
C GLN A 96 -8.20 -3.93 11.22
N VAL A 97 -8.01 -2.64 11.47
CA VAL A 97 -7.71 -1.67 10.41
C VAL A 97 -6.23 -1.26 10.45
N VAL A 98 -5.57 -1.32 9.29
CA VAL A 98 -4.33 -0.61 9.00
C VAL A 98 -4.72 0.70 8.31
N TRP A 99 -4.35 1.81 8.91
CA TRP A 99 -4.84 3.12 8.50
C TRP A 99 -3.88 3.83 7.55
N ASP A 100 -4.34 4.14 6.34
CA ASP A 100 -3.63 5.01 5.40
C ASP A 100 -4.01 6.47 5.71
N ILE A 101 -3.06 7.28 6.18
CA ILE A 101 -3.34 8.69 6.51
C ILE A 101 -3.40 9.55 5.24
N CYS A 102 -2.56 9.26 4.25
CA CYS A 102 -2.60 9.87 2.94
C CYS A 102 -2.49 8.79 1.86
N HIS A 103 -3.57 8.57 1.12
CA HIS A 103 -3.60 7.69 -0.03
C HIS A 103 -3.84 8.54 -1.28
N PHE A 104 -2.75 9.25 -1.70
CA PHE A 104 -2.63 10.14 -2.86
C PHE A 104 -3.32 11.50 -2.75
N GLY A 105 -4.32 11.69 -1.89
CA GLY A 105 -5.07 12.94 -1.76
C GLY A 105 -4.58 13.84 -0.63
N PHE A 106 -4.71 15.15 -0.87
CA PHE A 106 -4.48 16.21 0.12
C PHE A 106 -5.36 17.41 -0.19
N PRO A 107 -5.57 18.36 0.76
CA PRO A 107 -6.42 19.55 0.56
C PRO A 107 -6.05 20.37 -0.68
N ASP A 108 -7.05 20.99 -1.31
CA ASP A 108 -6.89 21.73 -2.58
C ASP A 108 -5.92 22.91 -2.49
N ASP A 109 -5.72 23.47 -1.31
CA ASP A 109 -4.79 24.56 -1.04
C ASP A 109 -3.36 24.09 -0.78
N LEU A 110 -3.10 22.77 -0.84
CA LEU A 110 -1.78 22.16 -0.64
C LEU A 110 -1.28 21.43 -1.86
N THR A 111 0.05 21.39 -1.97
CA THR A 111 0.79 20.42 -2.79
C THR A 111 1.99 19.93 -2.00
N PRO A 112 2.61 18.82 -2.33
CA PRO A 112 3.85 18.40 -1.68
C PRO A 112 4.95 19.47 -1.68
N LEU A 113 4.97 20.37 -2.68
CA LEU A 113 5.93 21.47 -2.78
C LEU A 113 5.53 22.72 -1.98
N HIS A 114 4.35 22.73 -1.36
CA HIS A 114 3.94 23.86 -0.53
C HIS A 114 4.72 23.89 0.79
N PRO A 115 5.24 25.06 1.24
CA PRO A 115 6.06 25.16 2.45
C PRO A 115 5.41 24.63 3.72
N MET A 116 4.08 24.62 3.78
CA MET A 116 3.32 24.15 4.95
C MET A 116 2.93 22.67 4.85
N PHE A 117 3.25 21.95 3.77
CA PHE A 117 2.80 20.57 3.55
C PHE A 117 3.20 19.65 4.71
N ALA A 118 4.49 19.58 5.05
CA ALA A 118 4.97 18.73 6.12
C ALA A 118 4.34 19.08 7.48
N ARG A 119 4.22 20.37 7.78
CA ARG A 119 3.63 20.82 9.05
C ARG A 119 2.13 20.47 9.14
N ARG A 120 1.36 20.66 8.06
CA ARG A 120 -0.08 20.32 8.08
C ARG A 120 -0.28 18.82 8.15
N PHE A 121 0.50 18.07 7.40
CA PHE A 121 0.44 16.60 7.44
C PHE A 121 0.80 16.05 8.84
N SER A 122 1.89 16.51 9.44
CA SER A 122 2.29 16.04 10.77
C SER A 122 1.26 16.40 11.84
N HIS A 123 0.60 17.56 11.71
CA HIS A 123 -0.50 17.94 12.61
C HIS A 123 -1.73 17.04 12.41
N LEU A 124 -2.12 16.74 11.16
CA LEU A 124 -3.17 15.76 10.84
C LEU A 124 -2.88 14.41 11.50
N CYS A 125 -1.66 13.89 11.34
CA CYS A 125 -1.22 12.63 11.93
C CYS A 125 -1.41 12.61 13.46
N ARG A 126 -1.02 13.69 14.13
CA ARG A 126 -1.19 13.85 15.58
C ARG A 126 -2.67 13.83 15.99
N GLU A 127 -3.49 14.64 15.33
CA GLU A 127 -4.92 14.76 15.66
C GLU A 127 -5.68 13.47 15.35
N PHE A 128 -5.29 12.73 14.30
CA PHE A 128 -5.83 11.40 14.04
C PHE A 128 -5.57 10.45 15.22
N VAL A 129 -4.35 10.40 15.74
CA VAL A 129 -4.03 9.52 16.88
C VAL A 129 -4.81 9.93 18.13
N ILE A 130 -4.91 11.22 18.43
CA ILE A 130 -5.71 11.73 19.55
C ILE A 130 -7.17 11.29 19.39
N LYS A 131 -7.74 11.48 18.19
CA LYS A 131 -9.11 11.07 17.89
C LYS A 131 -9.27 9.55 18.03
N TYR A 132 -8.38 8.77 17.43
CA TYR A 132 -8.43 7.32 17.49
C TYR A 132 -8.38 6.82 18.95
N ARG A 133 -7.43 7.31 19.78
CA ARG A 133 -7.29 6.94 21.18
C ARG A 133 -8.46 7.40 22.05
N SER A 134 -9.18 8.43 21.69
CA SER A 134 -10.41 8.82 22.38
C SER A 134 -11.55 7.81 22.21
N LEU A 135 -11.53 7.01 21.13
CA LEU A 135 -12.53 5.99 20.80
C LEU A 135 -12.03 4.57 21.14
N VAL A 136 -10.74 4.33 20.95
CA VAL A 136 -10.05 3.05 21.21
C VAL A 136 -8.84 3.32 22.11
N PRO A 137 -9.03 3.44 23.43
CA PRO A 137 -7.97 3.78 24.37
C PRO A 137 -6.82 2.79 24.36
N ASP A 138 -7.16 1.49 24.25
CA ASP A 138 -6.22 0.38 24.24
C ASP A 138 -6.28 -0.36 22.90
N GLY A 139 -5.23 -1.08 22.59
CA GLY A 139 -5.15 -1.88 21.39
C GLY A 139 -4.09 -1.39 20.42
N LEU A 140 -3.80 -2.24 19.44
CA LEU A 140 -2.78 -2.00 18.46
C LEU A 140 -3.28 -1.04 17.37
N LEU A 141 -2.55 0.06 17.15
CA LEU A 141 -2.75 0.97 16.03
C LEU A 141 -1.61 0.78 15.02
N ILE A 142 -1.96 0.44 13.79
CA ILE A 142 -1.01 0.28 12.68
C ILE A 142 -1.34 1.34 11.63
N VAL A 143 -0.34 2.09 11.20
CA VAL A 143 -0.51 3.25 10.31
C VAL A 143 0.46 3.19 9.16
N THR A 144 -0.04 3.49 7.95
CA THR A 144 0.74 3.90 6.78
C THR A 144 0.62 5.41 6.65
N PRO A 145 1.65 6.20 6.99
CA PRO A 145 1.55 7.67 6.92
C PRO A 145 1.23 8.18 5.50
N ILE A 146 2.02 7.79 4.50
CA ILE A 146 1.76 8.12 3.09
C ILE A 146 1.95 6.86 2.26
N ASN A 147 0.94 6.45 1.51
CA ASN A 147 1.02 5.33 0.60
C ASN A 147 1.82 5.71 -0.65
N GLU A 148 2.76 4.83 -1.07
CA GLU A 148 3.51 4.92 -2.32
C GLU A 148 4.14 6.28 -2.62
N VAL A 149 4.98 6.77 -1.72
CA VAL A 149 5.71 8.05 -1.93
C VAL A 149 6.49 8.04 -3.25
N SER A 150 7.11 6.91 -3.62
CA SER A 150 7.85 6.79 -4.88
C SER A 150 6.95 6.95 -6.11
N PHE A 151 5.78 6.31 -6.10
CA PHE A 151 4.82 6.41 -7.20
C PHE A 151 4.21 7.81 -7.28
N LEU A 152 3.74 8.35 -6.16
CA LEU A 152 3.13 9.69 -6.12
C LEU A 152 4.13 10.79 -6.54
N SER A 153 5.40 10.65 -6.13
CA SER A 153 6.43 11.61 -6.53
C SER A 153 6.73 11.56 -8.04
N TRP A 154 6.70 10.37 -8.64
CA TRP A 154 6.80 10.22 -10.09
C TRP A 154 5.55 10.76 -10.78
N LEU A 155 4.35 10.35 -10.34
CA LEU A 155 3.09 10.72 -10.98
C LEU A 155 2.87 12.24 -10.97
N GLY A 156 3.09 12.89 -9.82
CA GLY A 156 2.90 14.34 -9.65
C GLY A 156 4.12 15.19 -10.01
N GLY A 157 5.34 14.66 -9.81
CA GLY A 157 6.58 15.40 -10.01
C GLY A 157 7.20 15.27 -11.39
N ASP A 158 6.95 14.16 -12.10
CA ASP A 158 7.58 13.89 -13.40
C ASP A 158 6.56 13.64 -14.52
N ALA A 159 5.44 12.95 -14.23
CA ALA A 159 4.49 12.49 -15.24
C ALA A 159 3.26 13.42 -15.41
N ARG A 160 3.06 14.42 -14.56
CA ARG A 160 1.90 15.34 -14.57
C ARG A 160 0.54 14.65 -14.43
N GLY A 161 0.50 13.46 -13.84
CA GLY A 161 -0.72 12.68 -13.69
C GLY A 161 -1.56 13.05 -12.46
N THR A 162 -1.00 13.86 -11.55
CA THR A 162 -1.69 14.39 -10.36
C THR A 162 -1.01 15.67 -9.90
N SER A 163 -1.61 16.37 -8.92
CA SER A 163 -0.95 17.51 -8.24
C SER A 163 0.40 17.08 -7.65
N PRO A 164 1.48 17.88 -7.84
CA PRO A 164 1.54 19.27 -8.32
C PRO A 164 1.70 19.44 -9.84
N TYR A 165 1.48 18.43 -10.66
CA TYR A 165 1.54 18.47 -12.14
C TYR A 165 2.89 18.92 -12.71
N CYS A 166 3.97 18.57 -12.05
CA CYS A 166 5.33 18.96 -12.43
C CYS A 166 5.94 18.01 -13.47
N VAL A 167 7.08 18.42 -14.02
CA VAL A 167 7.97 17.61 -14.86
C VAL A 167 9.40 17.83 -14.37
N GLY A 168 10.14 16.74 -14.15
CA GLY A 168 11.53 16.80 -13.68
C GLY A 168 11.69 17.27 -12.23
N GLN A 169 10.65 17.18 -11.41
CA GLN A 169 10.66 17.52 -9.98
C GLN A 169 10.28 16.35 -9.08
N GLY A 170 10.36 15.12 -9.56
CA GLY A 170 10.02 13.94 -8.78
C GLY A 170 10.85 13.81 -7.51
N TRP A 171 12.14 14.20 -7.56
CA TRP A 171 12.97 14.18 -6.36
C TRP A 171 12.55 15.21 -5.31
N GLU A 172 12.25 16.44 -5.70
CA GLU A 172 11.80 17.51 -4.81
C GLU A 172 10.46 17.14 -4.15
N VAL A 173 9.54 16.56 -4.91
CA VAL A 173 8.27 16.04 -4.40
C VAL A 173 8.53 14.92 -3.40
N LYS A 174 9.35 13.92 -3.75
CA LYS A 174 9.74 12.81 -2.86
C LYS A 174 10.35 13.30 -1.56
N TYR A 175 11.32 14.20 -1.66
CA TYR A 175 12.01 14.78 -0.50
C TYR A 175 11.03 15.48 0.45
N SER A 176 10.14 16.31 -0.09
CA SER A 176 9.14 17.03 0.70
C SER A 176 8.13 16.09 1.37
N MET A 177 7.68 15.06 0.64
CA MET A 177 6.79 14.04 1.19
C MET A 177 7.48 13.23 2.29
N MET A 178 8.76 12.87 2.12
CA MET A 178 9.51 12.15 3.15
C MET A 178 9.76 12.97 4.40
N LYS A 179 9.94 14.29 4.24
CA LYS A 179 9.95 15.22 5.38
C LYS A 179 8.62 15.15 6.13
N ALA A 180 7.50 15.24 5.43
CA ALA A 180 6.16 15.13 6.02
C ALA A 180 5.94 13.76 6.70
N TYR A 181 6.39 12.69 6.07
CA TYR A 181 6.30 11.33 6.58
C TYR A 181 7.01 11.18 7.93
N ILE A 182 8.27 11.64 8.02
CA ILE A 182 9.08 11.54 9.23
C ILE A 182 8.51 12.44 10.35
N GLU A 183 8.17 13.70 10.04
CA GLU A 183 7.53 14.61 11.01
C GLU A 183 6.18 14.04 11.48
N GLY A 184 5.41 13.39 10.60
CA GLY A 184 4.17 12.72 10.94
C GLY A 184 4.37 11.58 11.93
N ILE A 185 5.36 10.71 11.72
CA ILE A 185 5.71 9.64 12.67
C ILE A 185 6.07 10.19 14.03
N GLU A 186 6.91 11.24 14.08
CA GLU A 186 7.32 11.84 15.35
C GLU A 186 6.13 12.38 16.12
N MET A 187 5.24 13.12 15.46
CA MET A 187 4.03 13.67 16.08
C MET A 187 3.03 12.59 16.55
N MET A 188 2.89 11.49 15.81
CA MET A 188 2.08 10.36 16.24
C MET A 188 2.67 9.67 17.47
N LYS A 189 4.00 9.41 17.46
CA LYS A 189 4.70 8.74 18.56
C LYS A 189 4.82 9.60 19.82
N GLU A 190 4.74 10.92 19.72
CA GLU A 190 4.58 11.79 20.90
C GLU A 190 3.25 11.55 21.64
N VAL A 191 2.18 11.22 20.91
CA VAL A 191 0.86 10.92 21.50
C VAL A 191 0.82 9.46 21.98
N ASP A 192 1.30 8.53 21.15
CA ASP A 192 1.30 7.10 21.44
C ASP A 192 2.56 6.41 20.91
N PRO A 193 3.56 6.16 21.77
CA PRO A 193 4.81 5.48 21.36
C PRO A 193 4.62 4.05 20.85
N SER A 194 3.48 3.41 21.13
CA SER A 194 3.20 2.01 20.76
C SER A 194 2.75 1.82 19.31
N ILE A 195 2.49 2.90 18.59
CA ILE A 195 2.05 2.87 17.19
C ILE A 195 3.06 2.11 16.33
N ARG A 196 2.55 1.18 15.53
CA ARG A 196 3.30 0.44 14.53
C ARG A 196 3.22 1.17 13.19
N ILE A 197 4.32 1.25 12.50
CA ILE A 197 4.41 1.89 11.18
C ILE A 197 4.57 0.82 10.12
N MET A 198 3.66 0.79 9.16
CA MET A 198 3.79 -0.02 7.94
C MET A 198 4.05 0.92 6.76
N ILE A 199 5.28 0.94 6.26
CA ILE A 199 5.58 1.66 5.02
C ILE A 199 5.06 0.83 3.84
N THR A 200 4.47 1.49 2.85
CA THR A 200 3.94 0.83 1.65
C THR A 200 4.50 1.48 0.40
N GLU A 201 5.26 0.72 -0.37
CA GLU A 201 5.95 1.18 -1.59
C GLU A 201 5.84 0.14 -2.71
N PRO A 202 5.88 0.55 -3.99
CA PRO A 202 5.92 -0.40 -5.10
C PRO A 202 7.15 -1.29 -5.02
N LEU A 203 6.97 -2.59 -5.22
CA LEU A 203 8.04 -3.54 -5.43
C LEU A 203 8.19 -3.81 -6.92
N ILE A 204 9.32 -3.42 -7.51
CA ILE A 204 9.51 -3.43 -8.96
C ILE A 204 10.72 -4.29 -9.37
N GLY A 205 10.67 -4.80 -10.61
CA GLY A 205 11.79 -5.46 -11.26
C GLY A 205 12.17 -4.74 -12.56
N ILE A 206 13.29 -4.02 -12.58
CA ILE A 206 13.81 -3.39 -13.79
C ILE A 206 15.00 -4.20 -14.27
N VAL A 207 14.98 -4.59 -15.53
CA VAL A 207 16.03 -5.42 -16.16
C VAL A 207 16.43 -4.82 -17.51
N THR A 208 17.59 -5.24 -18.04
CA THR A 208 18.00 -4.90 -19.41
C THR A 208 17.76 -6.07 -20.35
N ASN A 209 17.43 -5.79 -21.62
CA ASN A 209 17.38 -6.81 -22.66
C ASN A 209 18.77 -7.12 -23.27
N ASP A 210 19.81 -6.36 -22.91
CA ASP A 210 21.19 -6.57 -23.34
C ASP A 210 22.12 -6.72 -22.12
N PRO A 211 22.07 -7.84 -21.39
CA PRO A 211 22.90 -8.07 -20.21
C PRO A 211 24.41 -8.24 -20.53
N ALA A 212 24.78 -8.39 -21.80
CA ALA A 212 26.17 -8.41 -22.22
C ALA A 212 26.77 -6.99 -22.31
N ASN A 213 25.93 -5.96 -22.43
CA ASN A 213 26.34 -4.57 -22.42
C ASN A 213 26.40 -4.04 -20.99
N ILE A 214 27.61 -3.82 -20.50
CA ILE A 214 27.85 -3.38 -19.11
C ILE A 214 27.15 -2.05 -18.77
N LEU A 215 27.03 -1.11 -19.73
CA LEU A 215 26.38 0.18 -19.51
C LEU A 215 24.86 0.00 -19.36
N SER A 216 24.24 -0.80 -20.21
CA SER A 216 22.81 -1.14 -20.10
C SER A 216 22.49 -1.85 -18.77
N LEU A 217 23.36 -2.77 -18.37
CA LEU A 217 23.23 -3.47 -17.11
C LEU A 217 23.30 -2.51 -15.91
N MET A 218 24.31 -1.62 -15.90
CA MET A 218 24.48 -0.63 -14.83
C MET A 218 23.32 0.38 -14.76
N GLU A 219 22.78 0.79 -15.90
CA GLU A 219 21.65 1.70 -15.94
C GLU A 219 20.37 1.06 -15.43
N ALA A 220 20.06 -0.17 -15.87
CA ALA A 220 18.91 -0.91 -15.37
C ALA A 220 19.00 -1.17 -13.86
N GLU A 221 20.19 -1.58 -13.37
CA GLU A 221 20.43 -1.79 -11.94
C GLU A 221 20.29 -0.51 -11.13
N LYS A 222 20.84 0.62 -11.63
CA LYS A 222 20.66 1.92 -10.98
C LYS A 222 19.18 2.27 -10.80
N LYS A 223 18.39 2.15 -11.87
CA LYS A 223 16.95 2.44 -11.82
C LYS A 223 16.19 1.45 -10.93
N HIS A 224 16.58 0.18 -10.97
CA HIS A 224 16.01 -0.82 -10.07
C HIS A 224 16.24 -0.48 -8.58
N LEU A 225 17.42 0.03 -8.24
CA LEU A 225 17.76 0.40 -6.85
C LEU A 225 17.07 1.69 -6.37
N GLU A 226 16.56 2.53 -7.27
CA GLU A 226 15.86 3.77 -6.90
C GLU A 226 14.56 3.50 -6.11
N GLN A 227 13.97 2.31 -6.24
CA GLN A 227 12.81 1.89 -5.44
C GLN A 227 13.08 1.89 -3.92
N PHE A 228 14.35 1.80 -3.51
CA PHE A 228 14.72 1.76 -2.08
C PHE A 228 14.93 3.14 -1.45
N GLN A 229 14.92 4.22 -2.23
CA GLN A 229 15.21 5.57 -1.72
C GLN A 229 14.30 5.99 -0.56
N VAL A 230 13.00 5.68 -0.63
CA VAL A 230 12.03 6.02 0.43
C VAL A 230 12.37 5.31 1.74
N HIS A 231 12.68 4.02 1.67
CA HIS A 231 13.11 3.23 2.83
C HIS A 231 14.46 3.74 3.39
N ASP A 232 15.40 4.06 2.49
CA ASP A 232 16.72 4.57 2.85
C ASP A 232 16.65 5.95 3.52
N ILE A 233 15.74 6.83 3.07
CA ILE A 233 15.45 8.12 3.74
C ILE A 233 14.82 7.86 5.11
N LEU A 234 13.82 6.98 5.18
CA LEU A 234 13.09 6.71 6.42
C LEU A 234 14.00 6.16 7.52
N CYS A 235 14.96 5.29 7.19
CA CYS A 235 15.93 4.78 8.16
C CYS A 235 17.18 5.66 8.34
N GLY A 236 17.25 6.81 7.66
CA GLY A 236 18.34 7.80 7.81
C GLY A 236 19.64 7.43 7.09
N THR A 237 19.62 6.47 6.16
CA THR A 237 20.80 6.07 5.37
C THR A 237 21.15 7.13 4.34
N ILE A 238 20.16 7.80 3.78
CA ILE A 238 20.34 8.98 2.91
C ILE A 238 19.49 10.14 3.46
N CYS A 239 19.79 11.37 3.06
CA CYS A 239 19.14 12.59 3.53
C CYS A 239 19.10 12.71 5.08
N PRO A 240 20.24 12.58 5.79
CA PRO A 240 20.27 12.55 7.27
C PRO A 240 19.70 13.82 7.91
N GLU A 241 19.64 14.94 7.18
CA GLU A 241 19.02 16.19 7.61
C GLU A 241 17.51 16.07 7.86
N LEU A 242 16.84 15.07 7.25
CA LEU A 242 15.43 14.75 7.50
C LEU A 242 15.22 13.98 8.81
N ARG A 243 16.30 13.50 9.44
CA ARG A 243 16.29 12.82 10.74
C ARG A 243 15.52 11.50 10.75
N GLY A 244 15.51 10.78 9.60
CA GLY A 244 15.04 9.40 9.55
C GLY A 244 15.80 8.52 10.55
N LYS A 245 15.15 7.46 11.04
CA LYS A 245 15.73 6.54 12.04
C LYS A 245 15.42 5.11 11.69
N PRO A 246 16.32 4.14 11.97
CA PRO A 246 16.08 2.72 11.69
C PRO A 246 14.78 2.17 12.31
N GLU A 247 14.37 2.68 13.47
CA GLU A 247 13.13 2.29 14.15
C GLU A 247 11.85 2.78 13.48
N TYR A 248 11.93 3.73 12.54
CA TYR A 248 10.77 4.15 11.75
C TYR A 248 10.45 3.16 10.64
N LEU A 249 11.43 2.40 10.19
CA LEU A 249 11.24 1.29 9.26
C LEU A 249 10.87 0.03 10.07
N ASP A 250 9.60 -0.12 10.43
CA ASP A 250 9.11 -1.14 11.33
C ASP A 250 8.55 -2.36 10.56
N ILE A 251 7.52 -2.18 9.72
CA ILE A 251 6.97 -3.21 8.84
C ILE A 251 7.08 -2.70 7.39
N ILE A 252 7.60 -3.52 6.49
CA ILE A 252 7.71 -3.17 5.07
C ILE A 252 6.54 -3.76 4.31
N GLY A 253 5.62 -2.91 3.85
CA GLY A 253 4.60 -3.23 2.89
C GLY A 253 5.14 -3.06 1.47
N VAL A 254 4.95 -4.08 0.65
CA VAL A 254 5.32 -4.07 -0.77
C VAL A 254 4.07 -4.18 -1.63
N ASN A 255 3.84 -3.22 -2.52
CA ASN A 255 2.75 -3.22 -3.48
C ASN A 255 3.24 -3.87 -4.76
N TYR A 256 2.68 -5.04 -5.10
CA TYR A 256 3.14 -5.82 -6.22
C TYR A 256 1.99 -6.27 -7.12
N TYR A 257 2.04 -5.80 -8.36
CA TYR A 257 1.05 -6.06 -9.39
C TYR A 257 1.66 -6.76 -10.60
N TYR A 258 0.83 -7.26 -11.49
CA TYR A 258 1.20 -8.02 -12.68
C TYR A 258 2.13 -7.28 -13.65
N ASN A 259 2.16 -5.95 -13.60
CA ASN A 259 2.94 -5.05 -14.45
C ASN A 259 4.12 -4.38 -13.73
N ASN A 260 4.52 -4.88 -12.56
CA ASN A 260 5.62 -4.28 -11.78
C ASN A 260 7.02 -4.68 -12.27
N GLN A 261 7.13 -5.42 -13.38
CA GLN A 261 8.42 -5.78 -13.95
C GLN A 261 8.49 -5.41 -15.42
N TRP A 262 9.59 -4.76 -15.83
CA TRP A 262 9.76 -4.30 -17.21
C TRP A 262 11.21 -4.20 -17.64
N ILE A 263 11.39 -4.10 -18.98
CA ILE A 263 12.68 -3.89 -19.63
C ILE A 263 12.98 -2.39 -19.65
N ASN A 264 14.15 -1.99 -19.14
CA ASN A 264 14.53 -0.58 -19.01
C ASN A 264 14.53 0.19 -20.34
N GLU A 265 15.03 -0.42 -21.41
CA GLU A 265 15.22 0.24 -22.70
C GLU A 265 13.91 0.46 -23.47
N THR A 266 12.94 -0.42 -23.27
CA THR A 266 11.71 -0.44 -24.08
C THR A 266 10.46 -0.10 -23.27
N HIS A 267 10.56 -0.14 -21.94
CA HIS A 267 9.43 -0.07 -21.00
C HIS A 267 8.38 -1.19 -21.22
N ALA A 268 8.74 -2.24 -21.96
CA ALA A 268 7.87 -3.39 -22.17
C ALA A 268 7.75 -4.19 -20.88
N PHE A 269 6.52 -4.45 -20.45
CA PHE A 269 6.27 -5.30 -19.27
C PHE A 269 6.68 -6.73 -19.52
N LEU A 270 7.25 -7.36 -18.50
CA LEU A 270 7.57 -8.79 -18.55
C LEU A 270 6.31 -9.61 -18.27
N PRO A 271 6.02 -10.63 -19.09
CA PRO A 271 4.84 -11.45 -18.91
C PRO A 271 4.96 -12.32 -17.65
N TRP A 272 3.96 -12.24 -16.76
CA TRP A 272 3.93 -12.97 -15.50
C TRP A 272 3.40 -14.41 -15.62
N ALA A 273 2.67 -14.70 -16.72
CA ALA A 273 1.90 -15.95 -16.88
C ALA A 273 2.50 -16.91 -17.90
N GLU A 274 3.71 -16.66 -18.41
CA GLU A 274 4.39 -17.55 -19.35
C GLU A 274 4.89 -18.84 -18.68
N GLU A 275 4.76 -19.96 -19.40
CA GLU A 275 5.38 -21.24 -19.01
C GLU A 275 6.18 -21.82 -20.18
N PRO A 276 7.54 -21.95 -20.05
CA PRO A 276 8.32 -21.54 -18.87
C PRO A 276 8.33 -20.01 -18.66
N PRO A 277 8.61 -19.54 -17.44
CA PRO A 277 8.68 -18.11 -17.17
C PRO A 277 9.68 -17.39 -18.08
N HIS A 278 9.37 -16.13 -18.44
CA HIS A 278 10.27 -15.30 -19.23
C HIS A 278 11.67 -15.26 -18.56
N PRO A 279 12.78 -15.45 -19.30
CA PRO A 279 14.13 -15.58 -18.71
C PRO A 279 14.57 -14.41 -17.83
N LEU A 280 14.03 -13.20 -18.07
CA LEU A 280 14.33 -11.98 -17.31
C LEU A 280 13.35 -11.74 -16.17
N PHE A 281 12.24 -12.50 -16.08
CA PHE A 281 11.27 -12.35 -15.01
C PHE A 281 11.84 -12.85 -13.68
N ARG A 282 11.74 -12.01 -12.65
CA ARG A 282 12.15 -12.36 -11.28
C ARG A 282 10.94 -12.86 -10.50
N SER A 283 11.06 -13.96 -9.77
CA SER A 283 9.98 -14.39 -8.87
C SER A 283 9.72 -13.34 -7.80
N LEU A 284 8.47 -13.23 -7.35
CA LEU A 284 8.14 -12.35 -6.22
C LEU A 284 8.94 -12.74 -4.97
N HIS A 285 9.20 -14.04 -4.78
CA HIS A 285 10.07 -14.55 -3.72
C HIS A 285 11.45 -13.89 -3.77
N SER A 286 12.12 -13.87 -4.93
CA SER A 286 13.46 -13.28 -5.05
C SER A 286 13.47 -11.77 -4.83
N LEU A 287 12.41 -11.06 -5.25
CA LEU A 287 12.25 -9.63 -5.00
C LEU A 287 12.05 -9.34 -3.50
N VAL A 288 11.18 -10.09 -2.84
CA VAL A 288 10.94 -9.98 -1.38
C VAL A 288 12.20 -10.34 -0.58
N GLU A 289 12.92 -11.38 -0.98
CA GLU A 289 14.19 -11.76 -0.36
C GLU A 289 15.22 -10.63 -0.43
N SER A 290 15.30 -9.92 -1.57
CA SER A 290 16.22 -8.78 -1.72
C SER A 290 15.89 -7.62 -0.77
N VAL A 291 14.59 -7.35 -0.55
CA VAL A 291 14.12 -6.37 0.44
C VAL A 291 14.52 -6.81 1.86
N PHE A 292 14.29 -8.08 2.19
CA PHE A 292 14.65 -8.61 3.51
C PHE A 292 16.16 -8.59 3.76
N ILE A 293 16.98 -9.00 2.79
CA ILE A 293 18.45 -8.94 2.90
C ILE A 293 18.92 -7.50 3.16
N ARG A 294 18.26 -6.51 2.53
CA ARG A 294 18.64 -5.11 2.67
C ARG A 294 18.29 -4.53 4.04
N TYR A 295 17.12 -4.83 4.57
CA TYR A 295 16.55 -4.12 5.73
C TYR A 295 16.35 -4.99 6.99
N GLY A 296 16.23 -6.31 6.85
CA GLY A 296 15.99 -7.21 7.99
C GLY A 296 14.68 -6.96 8.72
N ARG A 297 13.61 -6.56 8.01
CA ARG A 297 12.32 -6.22 8.59
C ARG A 297 11.23 -7.19 8.14
N PRO A 298 10.17 -7.38 8.94
CA PRO A 298 8.98 -8.12 8.50
C PRO A 298 8.38 -7.50 7.25
N ILE A 299 7.86 -8.33 6.35
CA ILE A 299 7.31 -7.91 5.07
C ILE A 299 5.84 -8.29 4.99
N VAL A 300 5.05 -7.45 4.34
CA VAL A 300 3.66 -7.68 3.94
C VAL A 300 3.57 -7.41 2.45
N ILE A 301 2.91 -8.29 1.68
CA ILE A 301 2.41 -7.89 0.36
C ILE A 301 1.19 -7.00 0.65
N SER A 302 1.40 -5.68 0.62
CA SER A 302 0.42 -4.70 1.09
C SER A 302 -0.61 -4.33 0.04
N GLU A 303 -0.33 -4.60 -1.23
CA GLU A 303 -1.30 -4.51 -2.33
C GLU A 303 -0.98 -5.52 -3.42
N THR A 304 -2.01 -6.20 -3.92
CA THR A 304 -1.92 -7.02 -5.12
C THR A 304 -3.30 -7.28 -5.70
N SER A 305 -3.43 -7.20 -7.04
CA SER A 305 -4.59 -7.62 -7.82
C SER A 305 -4.25 -7.73 -9.29
N HIS A 306 -5.20 -8.22 -10.07
CA HIS A 306 -5.14 -8.28 -11.53
C HIS A 306 -6.52 -7.90 -12.09
N PRO A 307 -6.62 -7.09 -13.15
CA PRO A 307 -7.89 -6.76 -13.75
C PRO A 307 -8.45 -7.91 -14.63
N GLY A 308 -9.77 -7.97 -14.75
CA GLY A 308 -10.46 -8.84 -15.69
C GLY A 308 -10.45 -10.32 -15.34
N GLU A 309 -10.39 -11.20 -16.36
CA GLU A 309 -10.59 -12.65 -16.21
C GLU A 309 -9.41 -13.40 -15.55
N ASP A 310 -8.21 -12.83 -15.56
CA ASP A 310 -7.02 -13.47 -15.00
C ASP A 310 -6.87 -13.28 -13.46
N ARG A 311 -7.85 -12.67 -12.77
CA ARG A 311 -7.82 -12.44 -11.31
C ARG A 311 -7.52 -13.69 -10.50
N ALA A 312 -8.32 -14.77 -10.73
CA ALA A 312 -8.16 -16.01 -9.99
C ALA A 312 -6.79 -16.67 -10.26
N LYS A 313 -6.31 -16.60 -11.50
CA LYS A 313 -4.99 -17.11 -11.90
C LYS A 313 -3.85 -16.32 -11.22
N TRP A 314 -4.00 -14.98 -11.14
CA TRP A 314 -3.07 -14.14 -10.41
C TRP A 314 -3.05 -14.48 -8.92
N ILE A 315 -4.21 -14.63 -8.27
CA ILE A 315 -4.31 -15.06 -6.87
C ILE A 315 -3.58 -16.39 -6.64
N CYS A 316 -3.75 -17.37 -7.53
CA CYS A 316 -3.02 -18.65 -7.47
C CYS A 316 -1.50 -18.47 -7.62
N SER A 317 -1.05 -17.55 -8.48
CA SER A 317 0.37 -17.22 -8.65
C SER A 317 0.95 -16.60 -7.37
N ILE A 318 0.28 -15.58 -6.82
CA ILE A 318 0.68 -14.94 -5.56
C ILE A 318 0.69 -15.95 -4.40
N ALA A 319 -0.29 -16.86 -4.35
CA ALA A 319 -0.33 -17.92 -3.34
C ALA A 319 0.92 -18.80 -3.39
N LYS A 320 1.33 -19.25 -4.58
CA LYS A 320 2.56 -20.04 -4.76
C LYS A 320 3.81 -19.30 -4.26
N GLU A 321 3.91 -18.02 -4.60
CA GLU A 321 5.03 -17.16 -4.18
C GLU A 321 5.05 -16.96 -2.66
N CYS A 322 3.91 -16.63 -2.03
CA CYS A 322 3.81 -16.48 -0.58
C CYS A 322 4.20 -17.76 0.16
N ILE A 323 3.74 -18.92 -0.33
CA ILE A 323 4.10 -20.23 0.24
C ILE A 323 5.60 -20.48 0.11
N SER A 324 6.19 -20.15 -1.03
CA SER A 324 7.63 -20.24 -1.25
C SER A 324 8.42 -19.38 -0.28
N ILE A 325 8.00 -18.12 -0.09
CA ILE A 325 8.60 -17.16 0.84
C ILE A 325 8.52 -17.69 2.28
N LEU A 326 7.35 -18.15 2.73
CA LEU A 326 7.17 -18.70 4.07
C LEU A 326 8.01 -19.95 4.31
N LYS A 327 8.10 -20.85 3.33
CA LYS A 327 8.93 -22.06 3.41
C LYS A 327 10.43 -21.76 3.48
N SER A 328 10.89 -20.63 2.96
CA SER A 328 12.29 -20.19 3.09
C SER A 328 12.61 -19.59 4.47
N GLY A 329 11.60 -19.39 5.33
CA GLY A 329 11.77 -18.82 6.67
C GLY A 329 11.79 -17.29 6.68
N LEU A 330 11.48 -16.62 5.57
CA LEU A 330 11.35 -15.17 5.52
C LEU A 330 10.11 -14.72 6.28
N PRO A 331 10.17 -13.60 7.05
CA PRO A 331 9.06 -13.12 7.87
C PRO A 331 8.00 -12.39 7.01
N LEU A 332 7.23 -13.14 6.24
CA LEU A 332 6.06 -12.64 5.51
C LEU A 332 4.86 -12.66 6.45
N PHE A 333 4.35 -11.49 6.82
CA PHE A 333 3.29 -11.33 7.80
C PHE A 333 1.88 -11.32 7.22
N GLY A 334 1.73 -11.07 5.92
CA GLY A 334 0.43 -11.07 5.27
C GLY A 334 0.47 -10.77 3.78
N CYS A 335 -0.71 -10.92 3.17
CA CYS A 335 -0.96 -10.60 1.76
C CYS A 335 -2.33 -9.92 1.63
N CYS A 336 -2.34 -8.68 1.15
CA CYS A 336 -3.52 -7.83 1.00
C CYS A 336 -3.98 -7.78 -0.45
N PHE A 337 -5.22 -8.22 -0.70
CA PHE A 337 -5.88 -8.00 -1.98
C PHE A 337 -6.41 -6.57 -2.04
N TYR A 338 -5.95 -5.81 -3.04
CA TYR A 338 -6.26 -4.39 -3.18
C TYR A 338 -6.57 -4.03 -4.64
N PRO A 339 -7.79 -3.54 -4.94
CA PRO A 339 -8.92 -3.40 -4.02
C PRO A 339 -9.69 -4.71 -3.81
N ILE A 340 -10.35 -4.86 -2.68
CA ILE A 340 -11.22 -6.00 -2.41
C ILE A 340 -12.58 -5.86 -3.10
N VAL A 341 -13.09 -4.65 -3.22
CA VAL A 341 -14.26 -4.26 -4.02
C VAL A 341 -13.77 -3.55 -5.27
N ASP A 342 -14.35 -3.87 -6.42
CA ASP A 342 -14.00 -3.23 -7.69
C ASP A 342 -14.14 -1.72 -7.66
N ARG A 343 -13.40 -1.04 -8.52
CA ARG A 343 -13.30 0.42 -8.56
C ARG A 343 -13.32 0.96 -9.99
N PRO A 344 -13.78 2.19 -10.18
CA PRO A 344 -13.57 2.89 -11.45
C PRO A 344 -12.12 3.36 -11.63
N ASP A 345 -11.77 3.72 -12.83
CA ASP A 345 -10.48 4.33 -13.18
C ASP A 345 -10.37 5.77 -12.63
N TRP A 346 -9.15 6.20 -12.32
CA TRP A 346 -8.90 7.53 -11.74
C TRP A 346 -9.20 8.69 -12.70
N ASP A 347 -8.92 8.49 -13.99
CA ASP A 347 -9.09 9.50 -15.02
C ASP A 347 -10.40 9.37 -15.81
N ASN A 348 -11.05 8.19 -15.72
CA ASN A 348 -12.31 7.89 -16.37
C ASN A 348 -13.22 7.08 -15.46
N LEU A 349 -14.01 7.74 -14.62
CA LEU A 349 -14.90 7.09 -13.66
C LEU A 349 -16.01 6.22 -14.27
N ASP A 350 -16.22 6.27 -15.60
CA ASP A 350 -17.14 5.37 -16.29
C ASP A 350 -16.52 4.01 -16.64
N TYR A 351 -15.19 3.90 -16.55
CA TYR A 351 -14.46 2.66 -16.82
C TYR A 351 -14.16 1.92 -15.51
N TRP A 352 -14.61 0.68 -15.40
CA TRP A 352 -14.39 -0.18 -14.23
C TRP A 352 -13.32 -1.24 -14.54
N HIS A 353 -12.38 -1.40 -13.63
CA HIS A 353 -11.21 -2.26 -13.84
C HIS A 353 -11.50 -3.75 -13.72
N HIS A 354 -12.59 -4.13 -13.03
CA HIS A 354 -12.86 -5.52 -12.68
C HIS A 354 -11.66 -6.21 -12.01
N SER A 355 -11.09 -5.51 -11.03
CA SER A 355 -9.89 -5.97 -10.29
C SER A 355 -10.21 -6.42 -8.86
N GLY A 356 -11.42 -6.15 -8.37
CA GLY A 356 -11.89 -6.56 -7.06
C GLY A 356 -12.22 -8.05 -6.95
N ILE A 357 -12.27 -8.54 -5.73
CA ILE A 357 -12.81 -9.88 -5.40
C ILE A 357 -14.34 -9.85 -5.46
N PHE A 358 -14.89 -8.68 -5.19
CA PHE A 358 -16.30 -8.35 -5.38
C PHE A 358 -16.43 -7.32 -6.49
N ASP A 359 -17.07 -7.73 -7.60
CA ASP A 359 -17.37 -6.85 -8.73
C ASP A 359 -18.53 -5.91 -8.43
N ILE A 360 -18.56 -4.79 -9.16
CA ILE A 360 -19.69 -3.89 -9.27
C ILE A 360 -20.19 -3.98 -10.72
N VAL A 361 -21.29 -4.70 -10.93
CA VAL A 361 -21.87 -4.94 -12.26
C VAL A 361 -22.89 -3.87 -12.63
N ASP A 362 -23.62 -3.34 -11.63
CA ASP A 362 -24.59 -2.26 -11.80
C ASP A 362 -24.07 -1.01 -11.08
N THR A 363 -23.60 -0.05 -11.86
CA THR A 363 -23.02 1.19 -11.39
C THR A 363 -24.03 2.16 -10.77
N ASN A 364 -25.34 1.92 -10.94
CA ASN A 364 -26.38 2.72 -10.28
C ASN A 364 -26.61 2.27 -8.84
N SER A 365 -26.64 0.97 -8.60
CA SER A 365 -26.85 0.41 -7.26
C SER A 365 -25.57 0.18 -6.51
N LEU A 366 -24.43 0.11 -7.18
CA LEU A 366 -23.10 -0.23 -6.65
C LEU A 366 -23.08 -1.55 -5.85
N LYS A 367 -24.02 -2.45 -6.16
CA LYS A 367 -24.18 -3.71 -5.43
C LYS A 367 -23.02 -4.66 -5.73
N ARG A 368 -22.45 -5.24 -4.67
CA ARG A 368 -21.34 -6.17 -4.75
C ARG A 368 -21.78 -7.54 -5.28
N VAL A 369 -21.06 -8.05 -6.28
CA VAL A 369 -21.23 -9.39 -6.84
C VAL A 369 -19.90 -10.14 -6.66
N PRO A 370 -19.86 -11.25 -5.91
CA PRO A 370 -18.62 -12.00 -5.72
C PRO A 370 -18.14 -12.62 -7.03
N ASP A 371 -16.85 -12.46 -7.36
CA ASP A 371 -16.21 -13.24 -8.41
C ASP A 371 -15.92 -14.65 -7.87
N ALA A 372 -16.73 -15.63 -8.30
CA ALA A 372 -16.70 -16.98 -7.76
C ALA A 372 -15.34 -17.67 -7.90
N MET A 373 -14.61 -17.39 -8.99
CA MET A 373 -13.30 -17.99 -9.23
C MET A 373 -12.24 -17.38 -8.29
N SER A 374 -12.25 -16.07 -8.07
CA SER A 374 -11.37 -15.39 -7.13
C SER A 374 -11.64 -15.78 -5.68
N ILE A 375 -12.93 -15.89 -5.29
CA ILE A 375 -13.30 -16.40 -3.96
C ILE A 375 -12.77 -17.81 -3.74
N HIS A 376 -12.94 -18.69 -4.73
CA HIS A 376 -12.41 -20.06 -4.66
C HIS A 376 -10.88 -20.07 -4.50
N ALA A 377 -10.18 -19.27 -5.29
CA ALA A 377 -8.72 -19.16 -5.22
C ALA A 377 -8.24 -18.66 -3.85
N ILE A 378 -8.93 -17.68 -3.25
CA ILE A 378 -8.63 -17.18 -1.90
C ILE A 378 -8.84 -18.28 -0.84
N ILE A 379 -9.93 -19.04 -0.91
CA ILE A 379 -10.21 -20.13 0.02
C ILE A 379 -9.12 -21.21 -0.07
N GLU A 380 -8.70 -21.58 -1.28
CA GLU A 380 -7.61 -22.54 -1.48
C GLU A 380 -6.26 -22.00 -1.00
N PHE A 381 -5.97 -20.71 -1.24
CA PHE A 381 -4.77 -20.06 -0.72
C PHE A 381 -4.74 -20.13 0.81
N LYS A 382 -5.85 -19.78 1.47
CA LYS A 382 -5.97 -19.83 2.93
C LYS A 382 -5.74 -21.24 3.48
N LYS A 383 -6.33 -22.28 2.85
CA LYS A 383 -6.08 -23.68 3.26
C LYS A 383 -4.61 -24.05 3.23
N GLN A 384 -3.89 -23.58 2.19
CA GLN A 384 -2.45 -23.84 2.05
C GLN A 384 -1.62 -23.13 3.12
N ILE A 385 -1.97 -21.87 3.48
CA ILE A 385 -1.33 -21.14 4.57
C ILE A 385 -1.56 -21.83 5.91
N ASN A 386 -2.80 -22.22 6.21
CA ASN A 386 -3.13 -22.91 7.46
C ASN A 386 -2.39 -24.26 7.58
N ALA A 387 -2.21 -24.97 6.48
CA ALA A 387 -1.44 -26.22 6.47
C ALA A 387 0.04 -26.00 6.83
N LEU A 388 0.65 -24.87 6.45
CA LEU A 388 2.02 -24.55 6.84
C LEU A 388 2.15 -24.23 8.34
N GLN A 389 1.18 -23.54 8.93
CA GLN A 389 1.20 -23.15 10.34
C GLN A 389 1.02 -24.32 11.30
N VAL A 390 0.45 -25.44 10.85
CA VAL A 390 0.30 -26.67 11.66
C VAL A 390 1.62 -27.43 11.79
N PHE A 391 2.61 -27.16 10.92
CA PHE A 391 3.91 -27.85 10.91
C PHE A 391 5.07 -26.97 11.40
N ALA A 392 4.82 -25.71 11.77
CA ALA A 392 5.78 -24.77 12.34
C ALA A 392 5.60 -24.64 13.87
#